data_28533b9c526b2774278cd38d000ae874
#
_entry.id   28533b9c526b2774278cd38d000ae874
#
_cell.length_a   1.000
_cell.length_b   1.000
_cell.length_c   1.000
_cell.angle_alpha   90.00
_cell.angle_beta   90.00
_cell.angle_gamma   90.00
#
_symmetry.space_group_name_H-M   'P 1'
#
loop_
_entity.id
_entity.type
_entity.pdbx_description
1 polymer ?
#
loop_
_entity_poly.entity_id
_entity_poly.type
_entity_poly.pdbx_seq_one_letter_code
_entity_poly.pdbx_strand_id
1 'polypeptide(L)'
;TSLKPKDLKELALLASSFGSMGEEGLADTMRFWTMSIGDFLDEYFESDVIKAHLAGSGIIGTALGVYSPGTAYVLLHHYMGDVDGSVGAWGFARGGMGAVSNSLASSFQSFGGKIQRNAEVDQIIVKNGKAAGVALSNGDEIYANTVVSNLDPKRTFLKIMDEKDLPSDVVSKARNFKIRGSSGKLN
;
A
#
# COMPACT_ATOMS: atom_id res chain seq x y z
N THR A 1 -24.81 -3.62 -12.41
CA THR A 1 -24.57 -3.20 -11.01
C THR A 1 -25.30 -1.89 -10.82
N SER A 2 -26.39 -1.86 -10.05
CA SER A 2 -27.12 -0.63 -9.72
C SER A 2 -26.32 0.16 -8.67
N LEU A 3 -26.14 1.46 -8.90
CA LEU A 3 -25.56 2.37 -7.92
C LEU A 3 -26.47 2.43 -6.68
N LYS A 4 -25.89 2.28 -5.50
CA LYS A 4 -26.63 2.43 -4.24
C LYS A 4 -26.88 3.92 -3.97
N PRO A 5 -27.91 4.29 -3.17
CA PRO A 5 -28.15 5.70 -2.82
C PRO A 5 -26.94 6.40 -2.20
N LYS A 6 -26.13 5.68 -1.45
CA LYS A 6 -24.86 6.19 -0.88
C LYS A 6 -23.87 6.58 -1.99
N ASP A 7 -23.72 5.75 -3.01
CA ASP A 7 -22.80 5.98 -4.12
C ASP A 7 -23.20 7.22 -4.93
N LEU A 8 -24.52 7.43 -5.10
CA LEU A 8 -25.08 8.62 -5.77
C LEU A 8 -24.80 9.90 -4.98
N LYS A 9 -24.90 9.86 -3.65
CA LYS A 9 -24.55 10.99 -2.79
C LYS A 9 -23.07 11.34 -2.88
N GLU A 10 -22.20 10.34 -2.86
CA GLU A 10 -20.75 10.54 -2.99
C GLU A 10 -20.38 11.11 -4.37
N LEU A 11 -20.99 10.62 -5.44
CA LEU A 11 -20.84 11.16 -6.78
C LEU A 11 -21.34 12.61 -6.90
N ALA A 12 -22.46 12.94 -6.27
CA ALA A 12 -22.99 14.30 -6.26
C ALA A 12 -22.07 15.28 -5.51
N LEU A 13 -21.50 14.84 -4.37
CA LEU A 13 -20.50 15.63 -3.63
C LEU A 13 -19.24 15.85 -4.46
N LEU A 14 -18.75 14.82 -5.13
CA LEU A 14 -17.59 14.91 -6.01
C LEU A 14 -17.86 15.87 -7.18
N ALA A 15 -18.99 15.73 -7.85
CA ALA A 15 -19.41 16.63 -8.93
C ALA A 15 -19.55 18.10 -8.47
N SER A 16 -20.09 18.30 -7.26
CA SER A 16 -20.18 19.63 -6.65
C SER A 16 -18.80 20.22 -6.37
N SER A 17 -17.87 19.41 -5.86
CA SER A 17 -16.48 19.85 -5.60
C SER A 17 -15.77 20.28 -6.89
N PHE A 18 -15.88 19.48 -7.96
CA PHE A 18 -15.33 19.84 -9.26
C PHE A 18 -16.01 21.08 -9.85
N GLY A 19 -17.34 21.19 -9.74
CA GLY A 19 -18.08 22.36 -10.23
C GLY A 19 -17.72 23.66 -9.48
N SER A 20 -17.36 23.56 -8.21
CA SER A 20 -16.95 24.74 -7.43
C SER A 20 -15.53 25.25 -7.73
N MET A 21 -14.69 24.45 -8.39
CA MET A 21 -13.33 24.87 -8.80
C MET A 21 -13.31 25.85 -9.96
N GLY A 22 -14.38 25.92 -10.77
CA GLY A 22 -14.38 26.67 -12.00
C GLY A 22 -13.51 26.04 -13.10
N GLU A 23 -13.48 26.64 -14.27
CA GLU A 23 -12.72 26.10 -15.42
C GLU A 23 -11.21 26.13 -15.19
N GLU A 24 -10.69 27.21 -14.62
CA GLU A 24 -9.27 27.38 -14.32
C GLU A 24 -8.80 26.37 -13.26
N GLY A 25 -9.50 26.27 -12.13
CA GLY A 25 -9.16 25.31 -11.08
C GLY A 25 -9.26 23.86 -11.53
N LEU A 26 -10.19 23.53 -12.42
CA LEU A 26 -10.28 22.21 -13.03
C LEU A 26 -9.09 21.93 -13.96
N ALA A 27 -8.72 22.91 -14.80
CA ALA A 27 -7.57 22.81 -15.70
C ALA A 27 -6.26 22.62 -14.91
N ASP A 28 -6.04 23.42 -13.86
CA ASP A 28 -4.87 23.31 -12.97
C ASP A 28 -4.82 21.95 -12.24
N THR A 29 -5.96 21.48 -11.78
CA THR A 29 -6.06 20.16 -11.15
C THR A 29 -5.67 19.06 -12.16
N MET A 30 -6.23 19.06 -13.33
CA MET A 30 -5.92 18.08 -14.39
C MET A 30 -4.45 18.14 -14.80
N ARG A 31 -3.91 19.35 -14.95
CA ARG A 31 -2.50 19.59 -15.25
C ARG A 31 -1.61 19.00 -14.17
N PHE A 32 -1.85 19.32 -12.90
CA PHE A 32 -1.08 18.82 -11.77
C PHE A 32 -1.09 17.28 -11.70
N TRP A 33 -2.24 16.65 -11.92
CA TRP A 33 -2.37 15.19 -11.86
C TRP A 33 -1.66 14.46 -13.00
N THR A 34 -1.42 15.14 -14.11
CA THR A 34 -0.81 14.55 -15.31
C THR A 34 0.63 14.96 -15.54
N MET A 35 1.09 16.08 -14.93
CA MET A 35 2.46 16.55 -15.14
C MET A 35 3.51 15.74 -14.36
N SER A 36 4.75 15.89 -14.77
CA SER A 36 5.89 15.33 -14.04
C SER A 36 6.26 16.17 -12.84
N ILE A 37 6.90 15.54 -11.83
CA ILE A 37 7.44 16.29 -10.68
C ILE A 37 8.55 17.23 -11.10
N GLY A 38 9.36 16.86 -12.10
CA GLY A 38 10.40 17.74 -12.64
C GLY A 38 9.81 19.02 -13.20
N ASP A 39 8.85 18.92 -14.13
CA ASP A 39 8.18 20.09 -14.70
C ASP A 39 7.47 20.93 -13.63
N PHE A 40 6.80 20.29 -12.68
CA PHE A 40 6.15 21.00 -11.57
C PHE A 40 7.15 21.81 -10.73
N LEU A 41 8.29 21.22 -10.36
CA LEU A 41 9.28 21.90 -9.54
C LEU A 41 10.01 23.02 -10.31
N ASP A 42 10.16 22.89 -11.60
CA ASP A 42 10.76 23.92 -12.47
C ASP A 42 9.95 25.21 -12.50
N GLU A 43 8.64 25.16 -12.23
CA GLU A 43 7.78 26.34 -12.13
C GLU A 43 7.96 27.13 -10.83
N TYR A 44 8.43 26.50 -9.75
CA TYR A 44 8.50 27.11 -8.42
C TYR A 44 9.91 27.34 -7.89
N PHE A 45 10.90 26.60 -8.41
CA PHE A 45 12.25 26.62 -7.87
C PHE A 45 13.30 26.76 -8.97
N GLU A 46 14.30 27.61 -8.71
CA GLU A 46 15.50 27.73 -9.54
C GLU A 46 16.61 26.78 -9.13
N SER A 47 16.71 26.48 -7.81
CA SER A 47 17.76 25.68 -7.22
C SER A 47 17.63 24.20 -7.52
N ASP A 48 18.57 23.62 -8.24
CA ASP A 48 18.62 22.18 -8.53
C ASP A 48 18.73 21.31 -7.27
N VAL A 49 19.35 21.83 -6.20
CA VAL A 49 19.47 21.11 -4.92
C VAL A 49 18.08 20.92 -4.28
N ILE A 50 17.26 21.98 -4.27
CA ILE A 50 15.89 21.92 -3.74
C ILE A 50 15.02 21.02 -4.62
N LYS A 51 15.13 21.18 -5.93
CA LYS A 51 14.40 20.36 -6.90
C LYS A 51 14.74 18.88 -6.74
N ALA A 52 16.02 18.53 -6.64
CA ALA A 52 16.47 17.16 -6.44
C ALA A 52 15.94 16.55 -5.12
N HIS A 53 15.94 17.34 -4.03
CA HIS A 53 15.42 16.90 -2.74
C HIS A 53 13.92 16.60 -2.80
N LEU A 54 13.12 17.52 -3.34
CA LEU A 54 11.66 17.37 -3.44
C LEU A 54 11.25 16.32 -4.48
N ALA A 55 11.96 16.24 -5.59
CA ALA A 55 11.71 15.26 -6.64
C ALA A 55 11.81 13.81 -6.14
N GLY A 56 12.67 13.55 -5.16
CA GLY A 56 12.74 12.25 -4.48
C GLY A 56 11.39 11.79 -3.96
N SER A 57 10.63 12.69 -3.34
CA SER A 57 9.28 12.38 -2.82
C SER A 57 8.25 12.17 -3.94
N GLY A 58 8.50 12.65 -5.15
CA GLY A 58 7.64 12.43 -6.33
C GLY A 58 7.78 11.06 -6.98
N ILE A 59 8.78 10.27 -6.60
CA ILE A 59 9.05 8.95 -7.21
C ILE A 59 9.06 7.80 -6.20
N ILE A 60 8.88 8.07 -4.90
CA ILE A 60 8.83 7.04 -3.86
C ILE A 60 7.72 6.03 -4.17
N GLY A 61 8.08 4.74 -4.17
CA GLY A 61 7.14 3.65 -4.39
C GLY A 61 6.69 3.45 -5.83
N THR A 62 7.29 4.18 -6.78
CA THR A 62 7.00 4.06 -8.21
C THR A 62 8.18 3.48 -8.98
N ALA A 63 7.94 2.97 -10.18
CA ALA A 63 8.98 2.60 -11.15
C ALA A 63 9.12 3.70 -12.23
N LEU A 64 8.94 4.96 -11.84
CA LEU A 64 8.93 6.13 -12.71
C LEU A 64 10.13 7.03 -12.42
N GLY A 65 10.57 7.80 -13.42
CA GLY A 65 11.56 8.86 -13.26
C GLY A 65 10.91 10.22 -12.98
N VAL A 66 11.70 11.20 -12.58
CA VAL A 66 11.22 12.53 -12.18
C VAL A 66 10.50 13.29 -13.30
N TYR A 67 10.76 12.99 -14.56
CA TYR A 67 10.06 13.55 -15.72
C TYR A 67 8.98 12.63 -16.29
N SER A 68 8.59 11.58 -15.55
CA SER A 68 7.45 10.75 -15.96
C SER A 68 6.14 11.42 -15.59
N PRO A 69 5.11 11.37 -16.47
CA PRO A 69 3.79 11.94 -16.19
C PRO A 69 3.16 11.36 -14.91
N GLY A 70 2.44 12.21 -14.17
CA GLY A 70 1.73 11.84 -12.94
C GLY A 70 2.60 11.82 -11.67
N THR A 71 3.90 12.09 -11.77
CA THR A 71 4.78 12.08 -10.58
C THR A 71 4.62 13.31 -9.69
N ALA A 72 4.06 14.42 -10.18
CA ALA A 72 3.68 15.54 -9.33
C ALA A 72 2.63 15.17 -8.29
N TYR A 73 1.63 14.36 -8.67
CA TYR A 73 0.64 13.83 -7.73
C TYR A 73 1.28 12.97 -6.62
N VAL A 74 2.32 12.21 -6.94
CA VAL A 74 3.02 11.38 -5.93
C VAL A 74 3.65 12.24 -4.85
N LEU A 75 4.20 13.42 -5.19
CA LEU A 75 4.68 14.40 -4.20
C LEU A 75 3.55 14.84 -3.29
N LEU A 76 2.40 15.27 -3.85
CA LEU A 76 1.24 15.69 -3.06
C LEU A 76 0.80 14.58 -2.11
N HIS A 77 0.72 13.35 -2.59
CA HIS A 77 0.33 12.19 -1.77
C HIS A 77 1.21 12.04 -0.53
N HIS A 78 2.49 12.32 -0.62
CA HIS A 78 3.41 12.24 0.53
C HIS A 78 3.30 13.42 1.51
N TYR A 79 2.76 14.56 1.08
CA TYR A 79 2.67 15.78 1.89
C TYR A 79 1.25 16.20 2.26
N MET A 80 0.23 15.39 1.93
CA MET A 80 -1.16 15.68 2.26
C MET A 80 -1.61 15.23 3.66
N GLY A 81 -0.74 14.54 4.40
CA GLY A 81 -1.04 14.06 5.75
C GLY A 81 -1.11 15.19 6.76
N ASP A 82 -1.81 14.95 7.87
CA ASP A 82 -1.91 15.84 9.02
C ASP A 82 -1.44 15.10 10.28
N VAL A 83 -0.58 15.77 11.06
CA VAL A 83 -0.15 15.30 12.37
C VAL A 83 -0.41 16.42 13.38
N ASP A 84 -1.41 16.25 14.24
CA ASP A 84 -1.82 17.21 15.27
C ASP A 84 -2.04 18.64 14.71
N GLY A 85 -2.71 18.77 13.55
CA GLY A 85 -3.00 20.03 12.89
C GLY A 85 -1.86 20.61 12.05
N SER A 86 -0.73 19.90 11.94
CA SER A 86 0.38 20.28 11.08
C SER A 86 0.26 19.52 9.75
N VAL A 87 -0.29 20.17 8.72
CA VAL A 87 -0.43 19.61 7.38
C VAL A 87 0.95 19.41 6.75
N GLY A 88 1.16 18.25 6.12
CA GLY A 88 2.43 17.88 5.50
C GLY A 88 3.50 17.39 6.48
N ALA A 89 3.20 17.32 7.77
CA ALA A 89 4.13 16.82 8.76
C ALA A 89 4.26 15.30 8.71
N TRP A 90 5.45 14.81 9.02
CA TRP A 90 5.76 13.40 9.13
C TRP A 90 5.96 13.04 10.60
N GLY A 91 5.28 11.98 11.05
CA GLY A 91 5.47 11.46 12.40
C GLY A 91 6.59 10.43 12.46
N PHE A 92 7.42 10.53 13.50
CA PHE A 92 8.46 9.55 13.79
C PHE A 92 8.15 8.84 15.11
N ALA A 93 8.06 7.50 15.07
CA ALA A 93 7.81 6.74 16.28
C ALA A 93 9.00 6.81 17.23
N ARG A 94 8.77 7.15 18.50
CA ARG A 94 9.80 7.06 19.55
C ARG A 94 10.21 5.59 19.70
N GLY A 95 11.50 5.30 19.56
CA GLY A 95 12.04 3.94 19.53
C GLY A 95 12.04 3.29 18.14
N GLY A 96 11.77 4.08 17.08
CA GLY A 96 11.82 3.64 15.68
C GLY A 96 10.63 2.78 15.25
N MET A 97 10.71 2.20 14.05
CA MET A 97 9.62 1.37 13.50
C MET A 97 9.35 0.10 14.32
N GLY A 98 10.36 -0.43 15.02
CA GLY A 98 10.19 -1.55 15.93
C GLY A 98 9.23 -1.24 17.07
N ALA A 99 9.17 0.01 17.56
CA ALA A 99 8.22 0.43 18.59
C ALA A 99 6.77 0.35 18.09
N VAL A 100 6.50 0.66 16.82
CA VAL A 100 5.18 0.50 16.21
C VAL A 100 4.76 -0.97 16.21
N SER A 101 5.64 -1.85 15.77
CA SER A 101 5.38 -3.30 15.78
C SER A 101 5.15 -3.84 17.18
N ASN A 102 5.94 -3.39 18.17
CA ASN A 102 5.79 -3.80 19.57
C ASN A 102 4.48 -3.28 20.18
N SER A 103 4.06 -2.06 19.83
CA SER A 103 2.78 -1.50 20.27
C SER A 103 1.59 -2.32 19.74
N LEU A 104 1.63 -2.69 18.46
CA LEU A 104 0.62 -3.57 17.86
C LEU A 104 0.62 -4.96 18.52
N ALA A 105 1.79 -5.53 18.76
CA ALA A 105 1.93 -6.82 19.45
C ALA A 105 1.36 -6.77 20.88
N SER A 106 1.67 -5.73 21.64
CA SER A 106 1.15 -5.54 22.99
C SER A 106 -0.38 -5.37 22.99
N SER A 107 -0.91 -4.59 22.07
CA SER A 107 -2.37 -4.43 21.90
C SER A 107 -3.02 -5.77 21.55
N PHE A 108 -2.48 -6.52 20.60
CA PHE A 108 -3.00 -7.84 20.24
C PHE A 108 -3.02 -8.82 21.44
N GLN A 109 -1.94 -8.82 22.22
CA GLN A 109 -1.85 -9.67 23.43
C GLN A 109 -2.83 -9.24 24.52
N SER A 110 -3.11 -7.95 24.68
CA SER A 110 -4.09 -7.45 25.65
C SER A 110 -5.52 -7.91 25.34
N PHE A 111 -5.80 -8.25 24.08
CA PHE A 111 -7.06 -8.87 23.65
C PHE A 111 -7.02 -10.41 23.69
N GLY A 112 -6.01 -11.02 24.32
CA GLY A 112 -5.87 -12.47 24.45
C GLY A 112 -5.18 -13.14 23.25
N GLY A 113 -4.63 -12.37 22.32
CA GLY A 113 -3.88 -12.90 21.18
C GLY A 113 -2.58 -13.57 21.61
N LYS A 114 -2.19 -14.64 20.91
CA LYS A 114 -0.95 -15.36 21.12
C LYS A 114 0.01 -15.11 19.98
N ILE A 115 1.24 -14.72 20.27
CA ILE A 115 2.31 -14.53 19.31
C ILE A 115 3.33 -15.65 19.47
N GLN A 116 3.56 -16.41 18.42
CA GLN A 116 4.60 -17.41 18.34
C GLN A 116 5.68 -16.95 17.37
N ARG A 117 6.91 -16.85 17.85
CA ARG A 117 8.09 -16.50 17.06
C ARG A 117 8.88 -17.76 16.72
N ASN A 118 9.75 -17.69 15.71
CA ASN A 118 10.53 -18.83 15.22
C ASN A 118 9.63 -20.01 14.82
N ALA A 119 8.46 -19.70 14.29
CA ALA A 119 7.43 -20.64 13.86
C ALA A 119 7.21 -20.45 12.37
N GLU A 120 8.13 -20.93 11.56
CA GLU A 120 8.04 -20.86 10.11
C GLU A 120 6.86 -21.71 9.62
N VAL A 121 5.97 -21.06 8.86
CA VAL A 121 4.84 -21.74 8.22
C VAL A 121 5.31 -22.35 6.92
N ASP A 122 5.22 -23.67 6.82
CA ASP A 122 5.57 -24.43 5.62
C ASP A 122 4.37 -24.59 4.68
N GLN A 123 3.17 -24.81 5.25
CA GLN A 123 1.98 -25.08 4.45
C GLN A 123 0.71 -24.49 5.09
N ILE A 124 -0.22 -24.03 4.23
CA ILE A 124 -1.62 -23.77 4.62
C ILE A 124 -2.39 -25.08 4.43
N ILE A 125 -2.97 -25.57 5.52
CA ILE A 125 -3.78 -26.79 5.52
C ILE A 125 -5.13 -26.48 4.88
N VAL A 126 -5.50 -27.20 3.82
CA VAL A 126 -6.79 -27.10 3.17
C VAL A 126 -7.60 -28.38 3.40
N LYS A 127 -8.83 -28.22 3.91
CA LYS A 127 -9.79 -29.33 4.11
C LYS A 127 -11.12 -28.96 3.46
N ASN A 128 -11.62 -29.83 2.59
CA ASN A 128 -12.90 -29.62 1.89
C ASN A 128 -12.98 -28.25 1.17
N GLY A 129 -11.89 -27.84 0.50
CA GLY A 129 -11.81 -26.57 -0.24
C GLY A 129 -11.76 -25.31 0.63
N LYS A 130 -11.45 -25.43 1.93
CA LYS A 130 -11.33 -24.30 2.85
C LYS A 130 -10.01 -24.38 3.61
N ALA A 131 -9.38 -23.22 3.82
CA ALA A 131 -8.24 -23.11 4.72
C ALA A 131 -8.70 -23.47 6.14
N ALA A 132 -8.01 -24.42 6.76
CA ALA A 132 -8.36 -24.98 8.06
C ALA A 132 -7.27 -24.76 9.12
N GLY A 133 -6.10 -24.25 8.72
CA GLY A 133 -4.97 -24.04 9.60
C GLY A 133 -3.66 -23.90 8.85
N VAL A 134 -2.57 -24.03 9.58
CA VAL A 134 -1.21 -24.01 9.04
C VAL A 134 -0.39 -25.15 9.61
N ALA A 135 0.53 -25.70 8.82
CA ALA A 135 1.58 -26.60 9.27
C ALA A 135 2.89 -25.82 9.37
N LEU A 136 3.62 -26.02 10.46
CA LEU A 136 4.92 -25.41 10.69
C LEU A 136 6.04 -26.33 10.20
N SER A 137 7.19 -25.76 9.90
CA SER A 137 8.38 -26.49 9.43
C SER A 137 8.90 -27.55 10.44
N ASN A 138 8.54 -27.44 11.73
CA ASN A 138 8.86 -28.42 12.76
C ASN A 138 7.86 -29.59 12.84
N GLY A 139 6.82 -29.57 12.00
CA GLY A 139 5.76 -30.58 11.96
C GLY A 139 4.53 -30.29 12.81
N ASP A 140 4.53 -29.23 13.60
CA ASP A 140 3.35 -28.84 14.38
C ASP A 140 2.24 -28.31 13.44
N GLU A 141 0.98 -28.63 13.79
CA GLU A 141 -0.19 -28.10 13.08
C GLU A 141 -1.00 -27.17 14.00
N ILE A 142 -1.40 -26.03 13.47
CA ILE A 142 -2.24 -25.06 14.17
C ILE A 142 -3.52 -24.89 13.37
N TYR A 143 -4.64 -25.30 13.94
CA TYR A 143 -5.96 -25.21 13.31
C TYR A 143 -6.69 -23.92 13.66
N ALA A 144 -7.39 -23.33 12.66
CA ALA A 144 -8.18 -22.12 12.81
C ALA A 144 -9.32 -22.08 11.78
N ASN A 145 -10.39 -21.38 12.11
CA ASN A 145 -11.52 -21.16 11.21
C ASN A 145 -11.20 -20.17 10.07
N THR A 146 -10.18 -19.35 10.28
CA THR A 146 -9.71 -18.35 9.29
C THR A 146 -8.20 -18.29 9.35
N VAL A 147 -7.57 -18.31 8.19
CA VAL A 147 -6.12 -18.10 8.02
C VAL A 147 -5.91 -16.80 7.26
N VAL A 148 -5.10 -15.90 7.81
CA VAL A 148 -4.73 -14.63 7.18
C VAL A 148 -3.24 -14.67 6.86
N SER A 149 -2.88 -14.44 5.61
CA SER A 149 -1.49 -14.35 5.15
C SER A 149 -1.17 -12.91 4.74
N ASN A 150 -0.08 -12.37 5.26
CA ASN A 150 0.51 -11.11 4.81
C ASN A 150 1.74 -11.31 3.92
N LEU A 151 2.01 -12.55 3.52
CA LEU A 151 3.02 -12.83 2.50
C LEU A 151 2.55 -12.32 1.13
N ASP A 152 3.49 -12.13 0.22
CA ASP A 152 3.15 -11.80 -1.16
C ASP A 152 2.33 -12.94 -1.83
N PRO A 153 1.55 -12.61 -2.89
CA PRO A 153 0.69 -13.60 -3.54
C PRO A 153 1.41 -14.83 -4.07
N LYS A 154 2.66 -14.68 -4.55
CA LYS A 154 3.42 -15.85 -5.06
C LYS A 154 3.82 -16.78 -3.93
N ARG A 155 4.29 -16.25 -2.81
CA ARG A 155 4.61 -17.08 -1.64
C ARG A 155 3.36 -17.74 -1.08
N THR A 156 2.28 -16.98 -0.91
CA THR A 156 1.03 -17.51 -0.37
C THR A 156 0.44 -18.61 -1.26
N PHE A 157 0.21 -18.33 -2.55
CA PHE A 157 -0.58 -19.19 -3.42
C PHE A 157 0.25 -20.21 -4.23
N LEU A 158 1.56 -20.01 -4.37
CA LEU A 158 2.40 -20.91 -5.18
C LEU A 158 3.49 -21.62 -4.39
N LYS A 159 3.70 -21.26 -3.10
CA LYS A 159 4.73 -21.85 -2.26
C LYS A 159 4.17 -22.59 -1.06
N ILE A 160 3.29 -21.92 -0.27
CA ILE A 160 2.75 -22.50 0.96
C ILE A 160 1.31 -23.03 0.81
N MET A 161 0.74 -23.00 -0.40
CA MET A 161 -0.48 -23.70 -0.77
C MET A 161 -0.20 -24.66 -1.91
N ASP A 162 -0.93 -25.77 -1.93
CA ASP A 162 -0.89 -26.69 -3.08
C ASP A 162 -1.78 -26.12 -4.19
N GLU A 163 -1.24 -26.02 -5.41
CA GLU A 163 -1.98 -25.47 -6.56
C GLU A 163 -3.26 -26.26 -6.90
N LYS A 164 -3.31 -27.57 -6.57
CA LYS A 164 -4.51 -28.41 -6.77
C LYS A 164 -5.70 -27.96 -5.92
N ASP A 165 -5.45 -27.27 -4.80
CA ASP A 165 -6.48 -26.76 -3.89
C ASP A 165 -6.98 -25.37 -4.28
N LEU A 166 -6.46 -24.82 -5.40
CA LEU A 166 -6.76 -23.46 -5.86
C LEU A 166 -7.51 -23.45 -7.20
N PRO A 167 -8.43 -22.49 -7.41
CA PRO A 167 -8.97 -22.24 -8.73
C PRO A 167 -7.87 -21.85 -9.73
N SER A 168 -7.96 -22.34 -10.97
CA SER A 168 -6.92 -22.12 -12.00
C SER A 168 -6.67 -20.63 -12.33
N ASP A 169 -7.70 -19.78 -12.19
CA ASP A 169 -7.59 -18.36 -12.40
C ASP A 169 -6.79 -17.67 -11.28
N VAL A 170 -6.89 -18.15 -10.03
CA VAL A 170 -6.08 -17.68 -8.89
C VAL A 170 -4.62 -18.03 -9.10
N VAL A 171 -4.32 -19.27 -9.50
CA VAL A 171 -2.96 -19.72 -9.82
C VAL A 171 -2.35 -18.87 -10.95
N SER A 172 -3.12 -18.64 -12.02
CA SER A 172 -2.69 -17.80 -13.15
C SER A 172 -2.41 -16.36 -12.72
N LYS A 173 -3.30 -15.75 -11.92
CA LYS A 173 -3.10 -14.40 -11.39
C LYS A 173 -1.87 -14.31 -10.49
N ALA A 174 -1.68 -15.29 -9.60
CA ALA A 174 -0.52 -15.33 -8.72
C ALA A 174 0.81 -15.48 -9.49
N ARG A 175 0.84 -16.34 -10.52
CA ARG A 175 2.03 -16.49 -11.40
C ARG A 175 2.36 -15.20 -12.13
N ASN A 176 1.36 -14.50 -12.64
CA ASN A 176 1.52 -13.26 -13.40
C ASN A 176 1.69 -12.03 -12.52
N PHE A 177 1.54 -12.13 -11.19
CA PHE A 177 1.72 -11.02 -10.27
C PHE A 177 3.16 -10.52 -10.32
N LYS A 178 3.33 -9.24 -10.63
CA LYS A 178 4.66 -8.63 -10.80
C LYS A 178 5.17 -8.13 -9.45
N ILE A 179 6.26 -8.73 -8.97
CA ILE A 179 6.97 -8.30 -7.77
C ILE A 179 8.30 -7.71 -8.24
N ARG A 180 8.30 -6.40 -8.50
CA ARG A 180 9.49 -5.65 -8.91
C ARG A 180 9.75 -4.56 -7.89
N GLY A 181 10.93 -4.59 -7.28
CA GLY A 181 11.44 -3.45 -6.52
C GLY A 181 11.93 -2.38 -7.49
N SER A 182 11.58 -1.13 -7.22
CA SER A 182 12.00 0.02 -8.04
C SER A 182 13.17 0.80 -7.43
N SER A 183 13.49 0.54 -6.15
CA SER A 183 14.51 1.30 -5.44
C SER A 183 15.18 0.46 -4.35
N GLY A 184 16.43 0.80 -4.06
CA GLY A 184 17.17 0.36 -2.87
C GLY A 184 17.40 1.54 -1.94
N LYS A 185 17.41 1.29 -0.64
CA LYS A 185 17.73 2.29 0.37
C LYS A 185 18.94 1.85 1.18
N LEU A 186 19.91 2.73 1.29
CA LEU A 186 21.08 2.59 2.17
C LEU A 186 20.96 3.66 3.26
N ASN A 187 21.07 3.26 4.52
CA ASN A 187 21.11 4.17 5.68
C ASN A 187 22.51 4.23 6.24
#